data_90061a1142321167a6fb6ccce41505cc
#
_entry.id   90061a1142321167a6fb6ccce41505cc
#
_cell.length_a   1.000
_cell.length_b   1.000
_cell.length_c   1.000
_cell.angle_alpha   90.00
_cell.angle_beta   90.00
_cell.angle_gamma   90.00
#
_symmetry.space_group_name_H-M   'P 1'
#
loop_
_entity.id
_entity.type
_entity.pdbx_description
1 polymer ?
#
loop_
_entity_poly.entity_id
_entity_poly.type
_entity_poly.pdbx_seq_one_letter_code
_entity_poly.pdbx_strand_id
1 'polypeptide(L)'
;MAVCRTISIDTGNEVILVDTGLPAGFPDGAPEETAPIYIGKSICEYMDALAALGYKPEQVTKILLTHKHGDHSGELKSFPNAKIYVNAEEIGADELKDIPNIVPVEFTDGAYYNFPESQKIADGVYFIKAKGHTNGNSLIIAENEGLFYMFQGDITYVDEALYANKLSVVFDDLAAARETMDRVREFIRHQPTVYCGTHTPQGYENLEAKRVMDLDNPVPTVLAEIDFSQKEDSGKYVCSVCGYLYDPAEHDGVAFEDLPDEWRCPRCKQPKTKFNKA
;
A
#
# COMPACT_ATOMS: atom_id res chain seq x y z
N MET A 1 -11.37 -4.31 6.94
CA MET A 1 -10.28 -3.75 7.75
C MET A 1 -9.13 -3.49 6.80
N ALA A 2 -8.62 -2.30 6.75
CA ALA A 2 -7.43 -2.00 5.96
C ALA A 2 -6.27 -1.80 6.95
N VAL A 3 -5.17 -2.52 6.74
CA VAL A 3 -3.91 -2.27 7.42
C VAL A 3 -2.94 -1.85 6.33
N CYS A 4 -2.68 -0.57 6.21
CA CYS A 4 -1.72 -0.06 5.24
C CYS A 4 -0.35 -0.06 5.90
N ARG A 5 0.60 -0.73 5.29
CA ARG A 5 1.94 -0.93 5.84
C ARG A 5 2.99 -0.51 4.85
N THR A 6 4.06 -0.03 5.40
CA THR A 6 5.33 0.10 4.70
C THR A 6 6.29 -0.96 5.23
N ILE A 7 7.07 -1.52 4.34
CA ILE A 7 8.12 -2.47 4.69
C ILE A 7 9.45 -1.90 4.28
N SER A 8 10.42 -1.97 5.20
CA SER A 8 11.80 -1.57 4.92
C SER A 8 12.66 -2.79 4.58
N ILE A 9 13.42 -2.66 3.51
CA ILE A 9 14.46 -3.60 3.10
C ILE A 9 15.80 -2.90 3.29
N ASP A 10 16.58 -3.35 4.25
CA ASP A 10 17.94 -2.88 4.47
C ASP A 10 18.92 -3.85 3.82
N THR A 11 19.61 -3.42 2.78
CA THR A 11 20.61 -4.22 2.07
C THR A 11 22.01 -4.08 2.68
N GLY A 12 22.16 -3.34 3.77
CA GLY A 12 23.44 -2.93 4.35
C GLY A 12 24.11 -1.73 3.67
N ASN A 13 23.71 -1.42 2.44
CA ASN A 13 24.18 -0.25 1.68
C ASN A 13 23.08 0.76 1.41
N GLU A 14 21.83 0.33 1.39
CA GLU A 14 20.67 1.13 1.04
C GLU A 14 19.48 0.76 1.92
N VAL A 15 18.64 1.76 2.20
CA VAL A 15 17.32 1.58 2.80
C VAL A 15 16.28 1.77 1.70
N ILE A 16 15.53 0.72 1.42
CA ILE A 16 14.49 0.65 0.39
C ILE A 16 13.15 0.47 1.11
N LEU A 17 12.15 1.26 0.77
CA LEU A 17 10.78 1.04 1.24
C LEU A 17 9.94 0.38 0.14
N VAL A 18 8.99 -0.45 0.54
CA VAL A 18 7.89 -0.92 -0.28
C VAL A 18 6.64 -0.21 0.19
N ASP A 19 6.06 0.62 -0.67
CA ASP A 19 4.93 1.49 -0.41
C ASP A 19 5.17 2.50 0.74
N THR A 20 4.24 3.42 0.93
CA THR A 20 4.34 4.44 1.99
C THR A 20 3.05 4.60 2.79
N GLY A 21 2.13 3.65 2.69
CA GLY A 21 0.91 3.63 3.47
C GLY A 21 -0.03 4.82 3.20
N LEU A 22 -0.96 5.04 4.11
CA LEU A 22 -1.84 6.21 4.13
C LEU A 22 -1.07 7.48 4.50
N PRO A 23 -1.54 8.66 4.07
CA PRO A 23 -0.93 9.92 4.48
C PRO A 23 -1.08 10.15 5.98
N ALA A 24 -0.10 10.85 6.57
CA ALA A 24 -0.14 11.25 7.99
C ALA A 24 -1.44 11.95 8.33
N GLY A 25 -1.96 11.65 9.53
CA GLY A 25 -3.23 12.21 10.01
C GLY A 25 -4.46 11.69 9.25
N PHE A 26 -4.34 10.62 8.44
CA PHE A 26 -5.52 9.98 7.84
C PHE A 26 -6.45 9.48 8.97
N PRO A 27 -7.76 9.77 8.89
CA PRO A 27 -8.67 9.51 10.01
C PRO A 27 -8.95 8.03 10.21
N ASP A 28 -9.20 7.65 11.45
CA ASP A 28 -9.75 6.35 11.79
C ASP A 28 -11.14 6.18 11.17
N GLY A 29 -11.45 4.99 10.66
CA GLY A 29 -12.74 4.64 10.06
C GLY A 29 -13.48 3.60 10.87
N ALA A 30 -14.71 3.89 11.32
CA ALA A 30 -15.58 2.98 12.03
C ALA A 30 -16.53 2.21 11.09
N PRO A 31 -16.86 0.93 11.39
CA PRO A 31 -17.71 0.10 10.51
C PRO A 31 -19.13 0.63 10.32
N GLU A 32 -19.67 1.36 11.30
CA GLU A 32 -21.02 1.92 11.28
C GLU A 32 -21.15 3.20 10.46
N GLU A 33 -20.05 3.76 9.99
CA GLU A 33 -20.06 4.93 9.12
C GLU A 33 -20.57 4.58 7.73
N THR A 34 -21.36 5.47 7.15
CA THR A 34 -21.93 5.26 5.82
C THR A 34 -20.81 5.25 4.78
N ALA A 35 -20.54 4.07 4.21
CA ALA A 35 -19.52 3.84 3.20
C ALA A 35 -18.12 4.37 3.56
N PRO A 36 -17.52 3.92 4.67
CA PRO A 36 -16.14 4.27 4.98
C PRO A 36 -15.22 3.75 3.89
N ILE A 37 -14.23 4.56 3.49
CA ILE A 37 -13.21 4.13 2.52
C ILE A 37 -12.32 3.07 3.16
N TYR A 38 -11.94 3.31 4.41
CA TYR A 38 -11.12 2.41 5.21
C TYR A 38 -11.79 2.16 6.56
N ILE A 39 -11.69 0.93 7.04
CA ILE A 39 -12.11 0.54 8.37
C ILE A 39 -10.85 0.19 9.15
N GLY A 40 -10.48 1.04 10.08
CA GLY A 40 -9.27 0.83 10.85
C GLY A 40 -9.01 1.96 11.85
N LYS A 41 -8.05 1.73 12.70
CA LYS A 41 -7.54 2.71 13.65
C LYS A 41 -6.03 2.81 13.49
N SER A 42 -5.50 4.03 13.47
CA SER A 42 -4.06 4.26 13.46
C SER A 42 -3.45 3.72 14.76
N ILE A 43 -2.35 2.99 14.63
CA ILE A 43 -1.60 2.47 15.78
C ILE A 43 -0.57 3.50 16.24
N CYS A 44 0.06 4.18 15.29
CA CYS A 44 1.00 5.28 15.52
C CYS A 44 1.16 6.09 14.22
N GLU A 45 1.70 7.29 14.35
CA GLU A 45 2.06 8.11 13.20
C GLU A 45 3.17 7.44 12.37
N TYR A 46 3.09 7.61 11.04
CA TYR A 46 4.02 6.97 10.10
C TYR A 46 5.50 7.27 10.40
N MET A 47 5.82 8.53 10.68
CA MET A 47 7.21 8.93 10.96
C MET A 47 7.73 8.40 12.30
N ASP A 48 6.85 8.23 13.28
CA ASP A 48 7.19 7.61 14.56
C ASP A 48 7.48 6.12 14.38
N ALA A 49 6.71 5.43 13.53
CA ALA A 49 6.97 4.04 13.18
C ALA A 49 8.32 3.88 12.45
N LEU A 50 8.63 4.75 11.50
CA LEU A 50 9.92 4.75 10.81
C LEU A 50 11.08 5.01 11.77
N ALA A 51 10.93 5.98 12.68
CA ALA A 51 11.94 6.30 13.70
C ALA A 51 12.15 5.14 14.69
N ALA A 52 11.09 4.41 15.04
CA ALA A 52 11.18 3.22 15.90
C ALA A 52 11.99 2.07 15.25
N LEU A 53 12.01 2.01 13.91
CA LEU A 53 12.89 1.11 13.15
C LEU A 53 14.34 1.61 13.06
N GLY A 54 14.64 2.82 13.59
CA GLY A 54 15.98 3.41 13.57
C GLY A 54 16.31 4.21 12.32
N TYR A 55 15.33 4.47 11.45
CA TYR A 55 15.54 5.20 10.21
C TYR A 55 14.98 6.62 10.24
N LYS A 56 15.60 7.48 9.43
CA LYS A 56 15.10 8.82 9.12
C LYS A 56 14.70 8.87 7.63
N PRO A 57 13.75 9.72 7.24
CA PRO A 57 13.31 9.85 5.85
C PRO A 57 14.46 10.11 4.87
N GLU A 58 15.49 10.86 5.30
CA GLU A 58 16.64 11.22 4.46
C GLU A 58 17.57 10.03 4.16
N GLN A 59 17.48 8.93 4.92
CA GLN A 59 18.26 7.71 4.74
C GLN A 59 17.63 6.77 3.71
N VAL A 60 16.34 6.95 3.41
CA VAL A 60 15.64 6.16 2.41
C VAL A 60 16.12 6.58 1.03
N THR A 61 16.70 5.65 0.29
CA THR A 61 17.28 5.91 -1.04
C THR A 61 16.34 5.52 -2.18
N LYS A 62 15.47 4.55 -1.94
CA LYS A 62 14.50 4.05 -2.92
C LYS A 62 13.15 3.77 -2.25
N ILE A 63 12.08 4.01 -3.01
CA ILE A 63 10.73 3.53 -2.70
C ILE A 63 10.26 2.73 -3.91
N LEU A 64 9.80 1.51 -3.65
CA LEU A 64 9.19 0.65 -4.66
C LEU A 64 7.69 0.72 -4.45
N LEU A 65 7.02 1.49 -5.29
CA LEU A 65 5.58 1.70 -5.21
C LEU A 65 4.86 0.60 -5.99
N THR A 66 4.10 -0.23 -5.29
CA THR A 66 3.38 -1.35 -5.92
C THR A 66 2.34 -0.87 -6.92
N HIS A 67 1.60 0.20 -6.56
CA HIS A 67 0.63 0.87 -7.43
C HIS A 67 0.24 2.26 -6.87
N LYS A 68 -0.54 3.00 -7.63
CA LYS A 68 -0.84 4.43 -7.40
C LYS A 68 -1.74 4.75 -6.21
N HIS A 69 -2.54 3.82 -5.67
CA HIS A 69 -3.59 4.16 -4.70
C HIS A 69 -3.04 4.85 -3.45
N GLY A 70 -3.88 5.73 -2.87
CA GLY A 70 -3.45 6.64 -1.82
C GLY A 70 -3.05 5.97 -0.51
N ASP A 71 -3.48 4.75 -0.27
CA ASP A 71 -3.08 3.93 0.87
C ASP A 71 -1.74 3.19 0.66
N HIS A 72 -1.16 3.30 -0.51
CA HIS A 72 0.20 2.85 -0.83
C HIS A 72 1.15 4.03 -1.10
N SER A 73 0.62 5.16 -1.57
CA SER A 73 1.40 6.32 -2.02
C SER A 73 1.31 7.53 -1.09
N GLY A 74 0.71 7.40 0.11
CA GLY A 74 0.31 8.53 0.95
C GLY A 74 1.47 9.41 1.42
N GLU A 75 2.61 8.81 1.81
CA GLU A 75 3.76 9.53 2.37
C GLU A 75 4.94 9.69 1.40
N LEU A 76 4.75 9.51 0.09
CA LEU A 76 5.85 9.64 -0.88
C LEU A 76 6.61 10.97 -0.79
N LYS A 77 5.92 12.07 -0.50
CA LYS A 77 6.53 13.42 -0.40
C LYS A 77 7.44 13.59 0.82
N SER A 78 7.31 12.72 1.81
CA SER A 78 8.08 12.80 3.06
C SER A 78 9.52 12.28 2.92
N PHE A 79 9.89 11.74 1.74
CA PHE A 79 11.19 11.14 1.47
C PHE A 79 11.99 11.92 0.42
N PRO A 80 12.70 13.00 0.83
CA PRO A 80 13.29 13.97 -0.10
C PRO A 80 14.41 13.39 -0.98
N ASN A 81 15.10 12.34 -0.51
CA ASN A 81 16.22 11.73 -1.20
C ASN A 81 15.87 10.47 -1.97
N ALA A 82 14.68 9.93 -1.78
CA ALA A 82 14.30 8.68 -2.38
C ALA A 82 14.01 8.81 -3.88
N LYS A 83 14.47 7.84 -4.66
CA LYS A 83 13.95 7.58 -6.00
C LYS A 83 12.74 6.68 -5.89
N ILE A 84 11.62 7.08 -6.50
CA ILE A 84 10.35 6.37 -6.40
C ILE A 84 10.16 5.57 -7.69
N TYR A 85 10.38 4.27 -7.59
CA TYR A 85 10.20 3.33 -8.70
C TYR A 85 8.73 2.91 -8.75
N VAL A 86 8.12 3.10 -9.89
CA VAL A 86 6.72 2.72 -10.14
C VAL A 86 6.57 2.24 -11.57
N ASN A 87 5.68 1.27 -11.80
CA ASN A 87 5.36 0.82 -13.14
C ASN A 87 5.00 2.00 -14.05
N ALA A 88 5.57 2.04 -15.26
CA ALA A 88 5.32 3.12 -16.23
C ALA A 88 3.83 3.31 -16.55
N GLU A 89 3.01 2.24 -16.45
CA GLU A 89 1.56 2.30 -16.66
C GLU A 89 0.80 3.08 -15.57
N GLU A 90 1.42 3.40 -14.42
CA GLU A 90 0.83 4.26 -13.38
C GLU A 90 1.13 5.76 -13.59
N ILE A 91 2.06 6.08 -14.50
CA ILE A 91 2.46 7.47 -14.73
C ILE A 91 1.28 8.28 -15.30
N GLY A 92 1.06 9.45 -14.71
CA GLY A 92 -0.07 10.32 -15.07
C GLY A 92 -1.30 10.15 -14.18
N ALA A 93 -1.28 9.21 -13.23
CA ALA A 93 -2.31 9.13 -12.22
C ALA A 93 -2.32 10.38 -11.31
N ASP A 94 -3.50 10.80 -10.87
CA ASP A 94 -3.66 12.00 -10.04
C ASP A 94 -2.92 11.87 -8.70
N GLU A 95 -2.85 10.68 -8.15
CA GLU A 95 -2.16 10.36 -6.89
C GLU A 95 -0.66 10.62 -6.98
N LEU A 96 -0.07 10.46 -8.17
CA LEU A 96 1.35 10.65 -8.42
C LEU A 96 1.69 12.04 -8.95
N LYS A 97 0.67 12.88 -9.13
CA LYS A 97 0.87 14.25 -9.57
C LYS A 97 1.69 15.03 -8.54
N ASP A 98 2.67 15.77 -9.03
CA ASP A 98 3.57 16.59 -8.19
C ASP A 98 4.43 15.78 -7.19
N ILE A 99 4.56 14.47 -7.39
CA ILE A 99 5.55 13.66 -6.66
C ILE A 99 6.92 13.80 -7.36
N PRO A 100 7.96 14.24 -6.63
CA PRO A 100 9.29 14.36 -7.20
C PRO A 100 9.97 12.98 -7.33
N ASN A 101 11.03 12.93 -8.13
CA ASN A 101 11.96 11.78 -8.23
C ASN A 101 11.32 10.47 -8.67
N ILE A 102 10.19 10.50 -9.39
CA ILE A 102 9.59 9.29 -9.96
C ILE A 102 10.51 8.72 -11.03
N VAL A 103 10.70 7.40 -10.98
CA VAL A 103 11.43 6.59 -11.95
C VAL A 103 10.46 5.57 -12.55
N PRO A 104 10.00 5.78 -13.79
CA PRO A 104 9.18 4.78 -14.48
C PRO A 104 9.93 3.47 -14.67
N VAL A 105 9.27 2.35 -14.37
CA VAL A 105 9.83 1.00 -14.57
C VAL A 105 9.18 0.35 -15.79
N GLU A 106 10.01 -0.06 -16.75
CA GLU A 106 9.60 -0.67 -18.03
C GLU A 106 9.81 -2.21 -18.06
N PHE A 107 10.29 -2.80 -16.96
CA PHE A 107 10.51 -4.26 -16.81
C PHE A 107 11.38 -4.88 -17.92
N THR A 108 12.56 -4.32 -18.14
CA THR A 108 13.43 -4.69 -19.27
C THR A 108 14.37 -5.85 -18.99
N ASP A 109 14.43 -6.39 -17.77
CA ASP A 109 15.36 -7.47 -17.42
C ASP A 109 14.84 -8.88 -17.80
N GLY A 110 13.62 -8.94 -18.34
CA GLY A 110 13.01 -10.18 -18.82
C GLY A 110 12.35 -11.00 -17.70
N ALA A 111 12.34 -12.31 -17.86
CA ALA A 111 11.63 -13.19 -16.94
C ALA A 111 12.34 -13.36 -15.60
N TYR A 112 11.57 -13.38 -14.52
CA TYR A 112 11.98 -13.79 -13.19
C TYR A 112 11.16 -15.02 -12.79
N TYR A 113 11.79 -16.20 -12.79
CA TYR A 113 11.10 -17.49 -12.66
C TYR A 113 9.93 -17.61 -13.65
N ASN A 114 8.70 -17.77 -13.16
CA ASN A 114 7.48 -17.87 -13.97
C ASN A 114 6.79 -16.53 -14.25
N PHE A 115 7.35 -15.41 -13.77
CA PHE A 115 6.91 -14.06 -14.15
C PHE A 115 7.65 -13.61 -15.41
N PRO A 116 6.95 -13.20 -16.48
CA PRO A 116 7.59 -12.90 -17.77
C PRO A 116 8.36 -11.58 -17.79
N GLU A 117 8.01 -10.64 -16.91
CA GLU A 117 8.51 -9.27 -16.94
C GLU A 117 8.96 -8.84 -15.54
N SER A 118 10.22 -8.46 -15.44
CA SER A 118 10.85 -8.05 -14.18
C SER A 118 11.87 -6.94 -14.37
N GLN A 119 12.22 -6.30 -13.27
CA GLN A 119 13.32 -5.34 -13.18
C GLN A 119 14.08 -5.57 -11.87
N LYS A 120 15.38 -5.82 -11.94
CA LYS A 120 16.24 -5.87 -10.75
C LYS A 120 16.49 -4.44 -10.24
N ILE A 121 16.19 -4.19 -8.97
CA ILE A 121 16.33 -2.87 -8.34
C ILE A 121 17.57 -2.79 -7.45
N ALA A 122 17.89 -3.89 -6.78
CA ALA A 122 19.09 -4.06 -5.97
C ALA A 122 19.47 -5.54 -5.92
N ASP A 123 20.58 -5.89 -5.29
CA ASP A 123 20.94 -7.30 -5.09
C ASP A 123 19.87 -8.01 -4.27
N GLY A 124 19.30 -9.09 -4.84
CA GLY A 124 18.21 -9.84 -4.23
C GLY A 124 16.85 -9.10 -4.20
N VAL A 125 16.70 -7.93 -4.83
CA VAL A 125 15.44 -7.18 -4.85
C VAL A 125 14.94 -6.99 -6.27
N TYR A 126 13.78 -7.54 -6.56
CA TYR A 126 13.17 -7.55 -7.88
C TYR A 126 11.78 -6.91 -7.85
N PHE A 127 11.53 -6.06 -8.82
CA PHE A 127 10.25 -5.46 -9.12
C PHE A 127 9.60 -6.24 -10.25
N ILE A 128 8.40 -6.77 -10.06
CA ILE A 128 7.74 -7.72 -10.94
C ILE A 128 6.41 -7.14 -11.41
N LYS A 129 6.16 -7.18 -12.70
CA LYS A 129 4.86 -6.76 -13.24
C LYS A 129 3.77 -7.75 -12.83
N ALA A 130 2.71 -7.22 -12.19
CA ALA A 130 1.62 -8.01 -11.59
C ALA A 130 0.26 -7.32 -11.80
N LYS A 131 -0.05 -7.01 -13.06
CA LYS A 131 -1.25 -6.30 -13.50
C LYS A 131 -2.54 -6.96 -13.00
N GLY A 132 -3.57 -6.15 -12.77
CA GLY A 132 -4.93 -6.62 -12.46
C GLY A 132 -5.70 -5.68 -11.56
N HIS A 133 -5.28 -5.46 -10.33
CA HIS A 133 -5.87 -4.49 -9.41
C HIS A 133 -5.85 -3.08 -10.00
N THR A 134 -4.68 -2.64 -10.44
CA THR A 134 -4.54 -1.54 -11.40
C THR A 134 -3.80 -2.05 -12.65
N ASN A 135 -3.79 -1.23 -13.70
CA ASN A 135 -3.03 -1.57 -14.90
C ASN A 135 -1.53 -1.64 -14.65
N GLY A 136 -1.03 -0.88 -13.70
CA GLY A 136 0.37 -0.84 -13.32
C GLY A 136 0.70 -1.56 -12.01
N ASN A 137 -0.26 -2.29 -11.40
CA ASN A 137 0.04 -3.02 -10.17
C ASN A 137 1.24 -3.94 -10.38
N SER A 138 2.10 -3.97 -9.37
CA SER A 138 3.36 -4.70 -9.38
C SER A 138 3.56 -5.35 -8.01
N LEU A 139 4.38 -6.38 -7.95
CA LEU A 139 4.83 -6.97 -6.69
C LEU A 139 6.36 -6.86 -6.57
N ILE A 140 6.84 -6.91 -5.35
CA ILE A 140 8.27 -6.91 -5.06
C ILE A 140 8.63 -8.25 -4.44
N ILE A 141 9.76 -8.83 -4.90
CA ILE A 141 10.36 -10.00 -4.28
C ILE A 141 11.72 -9.60 -3.72
N ALA A 142 11.93 -9.83 -2.42
CA ALA A 142 13.23 -9.76 -1.78
C ALA A 142 13.71 -11.16 -1.43
N GLU A 143 14.91 -11.51 -1.91
CA GLU A 143 15.56 -12.79 -1.62
C GLU A 143 16.46 -12.64 -0.40
N ASN A 144 16.25 -13.44 0.63
CA ASN A 144 17.12 -13.48 1.80
C ASN A 144 17.15 -14.86 2.42
N GLU A 145 18.35 -15.38 2.72
CA GLU A 145 18.56 -16.67 3.41
C GLU A 145 17.80 -17.85 2.77
N GLY A 146 17.65 -17.84 1.44
CA GLY A 146 16.95 -18.89 0.69
C GLY A 146 15.41 -18.77 0.72
N LEU A 147 14.87 -17.72 1.30
CA LEU A 147 13.46 -17.39 1.28
C LEU A 147 13.16 -16.26 0.30
N PHE A 148 11.94 -16.26 -0.24
CA PHE A 148 11.41 -15.23 -1.12
C PHE A 148 10.32 -14.44 -0.37
N TYR A 149 10.62 -13.21 0.01
CA TYR A 149 9.64 -12.32 0.65
C TYR A 149 8.88 -11.58 -0.43
N MET A 150 7.59 -11.92 -0.59
CA MET A 150 6.73 -11.36 -1.62
C MET A 150 5.82 -10.27 -1.05
N PHE A 151 6.09 -9.02 -1.41
CA PHE A 151 5.27 -7.85 -1.09
C PHE A 151 4.37 -7.60 -2.30
N GLN A 152 3.11 -7.96 -2.17
CA GLN A 152 2.26 -8.24 -3.32
C GLN A 152 1.38 -7.06 -3.78
N GLY A 153 1.45 -5.90 -3.10
CA GLY A 153 0.51 -4.81 -3.33
C GLY A 153 -0.92 -5.27 -3.04
N ASP A 154 -1.79 -5.19 -4.04
CA ASP A 154 -3.20 -5.54 -3.92
C ASP A 154 -3.61 -6.70 -4.85
N ILE A 155 -2.80 -7.75 -4.89
CA ILE A 155 -3.20 -9.01 -5.56
C ILE A 155 -4.28 -9.72 -4.74
N THR A 156 -4.16 -9.68 -3.40
CA THR A 156 -5.20 -10.13 -2.47
C THR A 156 -5.31 -9.18 -1.28
N TYR A 157 -6.53 -8.97 -0.76
CA TYR A 157 -6.71 -8.25 0.51
C TYR A 157 -6.54 -9.16 1.73
N VAL A 158 -6.77 -10.45 1.56
CA VAL A 158 -6.65 -11.47 2.62
C VAL A 158 -5.99 -12.73 2.06
N ASP A 159 -5.25 -13.46 2.91
CA ASP A 159 -4.55 -14.69 2.51
C ASP A 159 -5.53 -15.80 2.10
N GLU A 160 -6.76 -15.83 2.66
CA GLU A 160 -7.80 -16.77 2.29
C GLU A 160 -8.16 -16.73 0.81
N ALA A 161 -8.07 -15.56 0.18
CA ALA A 161 -8.30 -15.43 -1.26
C ALA A 161 -7.23 -16.16 -2.06
N LEU A 162 -5.97 -16.09 -1.62
CA LEU A 162 -4.86 -16.81 -2.23
C LEU A 162 -5.04 -18.32 -2.06
N TYR A 163 -5.32 -18.80 -0.85
CA TYR A 163 -5.59 -20.22 -0.59
C TYR A 163 -6.74 -20.75 -1.44
N ALA A 164 -7.86 -20.03 -1.45
CA ALA A 164 -9.06 -20.43 -2.18
C ALA A 164 -8.97 -20.21 -3.70
N ASN A 165 -7.88 -19.61 -4.19
CA ASN A 165 -7.71 -19.22 -5.60
C ASN A 165 -8.86 -18.31 -6.11
N LYS A 166 -9.26 -17.34 -5.29
CA LYS A 166 -10.36 -16.41 -5.58
C LYS A 166 -9.83 -14.99 -5.76
N LEU A 167 -10.35 -14.30 -6.76
CA LEU A 167 -10.17 -12.85 -6.86
C LEU A 167 -11.11 -12.18 -5.87
N SER A 168 -10.57 -11.37 -4.96
CA SER A 168 -11.32 -10.75 -3.86
C SER A 168 -11.03 -9.27 -3.70
N VAL A 169 -10.35 -8.68 -4.69
CA VAL A 169 -10.01 -7.26 -4.73
C VAL A 169 -10.81 -6.55 -5.81
N VAL A 170 -10.85 -5.23 -5.76
CA VAL A 170 -11.24 -4.41 -6.92
C VAL A 170 -10.16 -4.56 -7.99
N PHE A 171 -10.53 -4.60 -9.26
CA PHE A 171 -9.59 -4.74 -10.37
C PHE A 171 -10.03 -3.95 -11.59
N ASP A 172 -9.04 -3.36 -12.29
CA ASP A 172 -9.23 -2.70 -13.57
C ASP A 172 -9.31 -3.72 -14.72
N ASP A 173 -8.60 -4.85 -14.58
CA ASP A 173 -8.51 -5.91 -15.58
C ASP A 173 -8.66 -7.29 -14.93
N LEU A 174 -9.84 -7.87 -15.08
CA LEU A 174 -10.17 -9.19 -14.52
C LEU A 174 -9.29 -10.31 -15.07
N ALA A 175 -8.99 -10.29 -16.37
CA ALA A 175 -8.21 -11.35 -17.00
C ALA A 175 -6.75 -11.30 -16.54
N ALA A 176 -6.18 -10.11 -16.47
CA ALA A 176 -4.83 -9.89 -15.94
C ALA A 176 -4.75 -10.24 -14.44
N ALA A 177 -5.76 -9.86 -13.63
CA ALA A 177 -5.81 -10.22 -12.22
C ALA A 177 -5.82 -11.76 -12.03
N ARG A 178 -6.56 -12.48 -12.89
CA ARG A 178 -6.58 -13.93 -12.88
C ARG A 178 -5.21 -14.53 -13.21
N GLU A 179 -4.59 -14.03 -14.28
CA GLU A 179 -3.27 -14.48 -14.70
C GLU A 179 -2.20 -14.20 -13.62
N THR A 180 -2.22 -13.01 -13.02
CA THR A 180 -1.33 -12.63 -11.92
C THR A 180 -1.49 -13.58 -10.73
N MET A 181 -2.73 -13.87 -10.31
CA MET A 181 -3.02 -14.81 -9.23
C MET A 181 -2.47 -16.21 -9.53
N ASP A 182 -2.67 -16.70 -10.74
CA ASP A 182 -2.20 -18.03 -11.15
C ASP A 182 -0.66 -18.09 -11.13
N ARG A 183 0.03 -17.04 -11.58
CA ARG A 183 1.50 -16.92 -11.54
C ARG A 183 2.02 -16.86 -10.09
N VAL A 184 1.39 -16.09 -9.21
CA VAL A 184 1.76 -16.01 -7.79
C VAL A 184 1.62 -17.38 -7.13
N ARG A 185 0.51 -18.07 -7.33
CA ARG A 185 0.29 -19.41 -6.77
C ARG A 185 1.28 -20.44 -7.32
N GLU A 186 1.61 -20.36 -8.61
CA GLU A 186 2.63 -21.22 -9.22
C GLU A 186 4.01 -20.96 -8.64
N PHE A 187 4.38 -19.69 -8.45
CA PHE A 187 5.64 -19.32 -7.80
C PHE A 187 5.73 -19.89 -6.39
N ILE A 188 4.68 -19.73 -5.57
CA ILE A 188 4.62 -20.21 -4.19
C ILE A 188 4.76 -21.74 -4.12
N ARG A 189 4.23 -22.48 -5.10
CA ARG A 189 4.38 -23.94 -5.13
C ARG A 189 5.81 -24.41 -5.36
N HIS A 190 6.63 -23.60 -5.97
CA HIS A 190 7.98 -23.99 -6.38
C HIS A 190 9.09 -23.29 -5.58
N GLN A 191 8.75 -22.17 -4.92
CA GLN A 191 9.70 -21.34 -4.20
C GLN A 191 9.24 -21.14 -2.75
N PRO A 192 10.13 -21.25 -1.74
CA PRO A 192 9.79 -21.03 -0.34
C PRO A 192 9.46 -19.55 -0.09
N THR A 193 8.20 -19.20 -0.25
CA THR A 193 7.72 -17.82 -0.26
C THR A 193 7.07 -17.41 1.04
N VAL A 194 7.51 -16.30 1.62
CA VAL A 194 6.82 -15.57 2.69
C VAL A 194 5.91 -14.56 2.04
N TYR A 195 4.61 -14.78 2.12
CA TYR A 195 3.60 -13.91 1.51
C TYR A 195 3.22 -12.76 2.45
N CYS A 196 3.51 -11.54 2.03
CA CYS A 196 3.36 -10.33 2.85
C CYS A 196 2.21 -9.47 2.30
N GLY A 197 1.00 -9.74 2.77
CA GLY A 197 -0.19 -8.96 2.43
C GLY A 197 -0.21 -7.61 3.15
N THR A 198 -0.84 -6.61 2.53
CA THR A 198 -0.85 -5.22 3.00
C THR A 198 -2.05 -4.92 3.91
N HIS A 199 -3.20 -5.57 3.66
CA HIS A 199 -4.49 -5.20 4.23
C HIS A 199 -4.94 -6.01 5.45
N THR A 200 -4.12 -6.94 5.95
CA THR A 200 -4.39 -7.69 7.19
C THR A 200 -3.14 -7.79 8.07
N PRO A 201 -3.30 -8.03 9.38
CA PRO A 201 -2.18 -8.35 10.27
C PRO A 201 -1.36 -9.54 9.80
N GLN A 202 -1.99 -10.48 9.08
CA GLN A 202 -1.38 -11.73 8.64
C GLN A 202 -0.08 -11.53 7.85
N GLY A 203 -0.02 -10.50 6.98
CA GLY A 203 1.20 -10.21 6.21
C GLY A 203 2.40 -9.89 7.11
N TYR A 204 2.18 -9.14 8.20
CA TYR A 204 3.21 -8.87 9.20
C TYR A 204 3.58 -10.13 10.00
N GLU A 205 2.59 -10.90 10.43
CA GLU A 205 2.82 -12.16 11.16
C GLU A 205 3.59 -13.18 10.32
N ASN A 206 3.30 -13.26 9.01
CA ASN A 206 4.05 -14.09 8.08
C ASN A 206 5.52 -13.63 7.99
N LEU A 207 5.75 -12.32 7.90
CA LEU A 207 7.09 -11.73 7.83
C LEU A 207 7.89 -12.02 9.09
N GLU A 208 7.34 -11.71 10.27
CA GLU A 208 8.00 -11.89 11.58
C GLU A 208 8.34 -13.36 11.85
N ALA A 209 7.41 -14.26 11.52
CA ALA A 209 7.58 -15.69 11.70
C ALA A 209 8.41 -16.35 10.57
N LYS A 210 8.82 -15.62 9.54
CA LYS A 210 9.39 -16.16 8.29
C LYS A 210 8.55 -17.34 7.77
N ARG A 211 7.22 -17.19 7.84
CA ARG A 211 6.29 -18.27 7.53
C ARG A 211 6.21 -18.50 6.03
N VAL A 212 6.73 -19.64 5.61
CA VAL A 212 6.58 -20.09 4.23
C VAL A 212 5.12 -20.46 3.96
N MET A 213 4.56 -19.87 2.91
CA MET A 213 3.19 -20.12 2.48
C MET A 213 3.04 -21.56 1.97
N ASP A 214 2.09 -22.29 2.53
CA ASP A 214 1.67 -23.62 2.07
C ASP A 214 0.21 -23.53 1.58
N LEU A 215 0.02 -23.60 0.27
CA LEU A 215 -1.30 -23.45 -0.34
C LEU A 215 -2.27 -24.56 -0.02
N ASP A 216 -1.78 -25.70 0.45
CA ASP A 216 -2.57 -26.88 0.78
C ASP A 216 -2.93 -26.94 2.28
N ASN A 217 -2.22 -26.17 3.11
CA ASN A 217 -2.44 -26.09 4.55
C ASN A 217 -2.67 -24.62 4.99
N PRO A 218 -3.86 -24.05 4.74
CA PRO A 218 -4.15 -22.66 5.01
C PRO A 218 -4.07 -22.32 6.51
N VAL A 219 -3.45 -21.17 6.79
CA VAL A 219 -3.47 -20.55 8.12
C VAL A 219 -4.56 -19.49 8.13
N PRO A 220 -5.59 -19.60 8.97
CA PRO A 220 -6.66 -18.60 9.04
C PRO A 220 -6.13 -17.21 9.44
N THR A 221 -6.60 -16.17 8.76
CA THR A 221 -6.33 -14.79 9.17
C THR A 221 -7.10 -14.48 10.44
N VAL A 222 -6.41 -14.02 11.47
CA VAL A 222 -7.03 -13.51 12.69
C VAL A 222 -7.15 -12.00 12.56
N LEU A 223 -8.39 -11.52 12.41
CA LEU A 223 -8.68 -10.09 12.41
C LEU A 223 -8.71 -9.58 13.86
N ALA A 224 -7.91 -8.56 14.16
CA ALA A 224 -7.94 -7.91 15.46
C ALA A 224 -9.31 -7.23 15.67
N GLU A 225 -9.88 -7.36 16.88
CA GLU A 225 -11.00 -6.53 17.30
C GLU A 225 -10.48 -5.10 17.53
N ILE A 226 -11.14 -4.13 16.89
CA ILE A 226 -10.79 -2.71 17.02
C ILE A 226 -11.86 -2.04 17.86
N ASP A 227 -11.46 -1.43 18.97
CA ASP A 227 -12.34 -0.62 19.82
C ASP A 227 -12.50 0.78 19.22
N PHE A 228 -13.67 1.05 18.65
CA PHE A 228 -14.05 2.36 18.13
C PHE A 228 -14.80 3.23 19.12
N SER A 229 -15.00 2.78 20.38
CA SER A 229 -15.78 3.50 21.39
C SER A 229 -15.15 4.82 21.85
N GLN A 230 -13.85 5.00 21.57
CA GLN A 230 -13.07 6.18 21.98
C GLN A 230 -12.69 7.03 20.75
N LYS A 231 -13.67 7.40 19.93
CA LYS A 231 -13.43 8.33 18.84
C LYS A 231 -13.35 9.76 19.39
N GLU A 232 -12.17 10.37 19.36
CA GLU A 232 -12.04 11.81 19.59
C GLU A 232 -12.57 12.55 18.35
N ASP A 233 -13.40 13.55 18.57
CA ASP A 233 -13.85 14.43 17.48
C ASP A 233 -12.65 15.29 17.03
N SER A 234 -11.97 14.84 16.01
CA SER A 234 -10.78 15.53 15.49
C SER A 234 -11.12 16.86 14.79
N GLY A 235 -12.40 17.12 14.49
CA GLY A 235 -12.82 18.24 13.65
C GLY A 235 -12.34 18.13 12.18
N LYS A 236 -11.72 17.00 11.81
CA LYS A 236 -11.18 16.75 10.47
C LYS A 236 -12.23 16.13 9.55
N TYR A 237 -12.06 16.31 8.26
CA TYR A 237 -12.94 15.75 7.24
C TYR A 237 -12.14 15.14 6.08
N VAL A 238 -12.60 14.01 5.55
CA VAL A 238 -11.93 13.32 4.45
C VAL A 238 -12.82 13.28 3.21
N CYS A 239 -12.23 13.57 2.06
CA CYS A 239 -12.89 13.44 0.77
C CYS A 239 -13.07 11.96 0.43
N SER A 240 -14.33 11.51 0.30
CA SER A 240 -14.67 10.12 -0.04
C SER A 240 -14.28 9.70 -1.46
N VAL A 241 -13.80 10.63 -2.29
CA VAL A 241 -13.42 10.34 -3.67
C VAL A 241 -11.91 10.19 -3.85
N CYS A 242 -11.10 11.01 -3.15
CA CYS A 242 -9.66 11.04 -3.37
C CYS A 242 -8.82 10.94 -2.08
N GLY A 243 -9.45 10.77 -0.92
CA GLY A 243 -8.75 10.68 0.37
C GLY A 243 -8.11 11.99 0.86
N TYR A 244 -8.38 13.15 0.21
CA TYR A 244 -7.85 14.42 0.71
C TYR A 244 -8.41 14.70 2.11
N LEU A 245 -7.51 14.90 3.07
CA LEU A 245 -7.83 15.27 4.44
C LEU A 245 -7.92 16.79 4.55
N TYR A 246 -9.03 17.28 5.07
CA TYR A 246 -9.16 18.64 5.54
C TYR A 246 -8.88 18.67 7.05
N ASP A 247 -7.84 19.34 7.44
CA ASP A 247 -7.48 19.58 8.84
C ASP A 247 -7.65 21.08 9.13
N PRO A 248 -8.54 21.48 10.08
CA PRO A 248 -8.66 22.88 10.45
C PRO A 248 -7.33 23.53 10.88
N ALA A 249 -6.41 22.77 11.47
CA ALA A 249 -5.09 23.29 11.87
C ALA A 249 -4.23 23.74 10.66
N GLU A 250 -4.43 23.15 9.50
CA GLU A 250 -3.73 23.52 8.25
C GLU A 250 -4.47 24.62 7.47
N HIS A 251 -5.64 25.04 7.96
CA HIS A 251 -6.53 26.01 7.31
C HIS A 251 -6.91 27.16 8.25
N ASP A 252 -5.93 27.74 8.93
CA ASP A 252 -6.10 28.90 9.82
C ASP A 252 -7.14 28.68 10.94
N GLY A 253 -7.38 27.42 11.33
CA GLY A 253 -8.37 27.05 12.35
C GLY A 253 -9.82 27.09 11.87
N VAL A 254 -10.08 27.24 10.58
CA VAL A 254 -11.45 27.27 10.05
C VAL A 254 -12.05 25.86 10.12
N ALA A 255 -13.20 25.71 10.78
CA ALA A 255 -13.89 24.43 10.80
C ALA A 255 -14.43 24.08 9.39
N PHE A 256 -14.46 22.79 9.07
CA PHE A 256 -14.95 22.34 7.76
C PHE A 256 -16.39 22.76 7.49
N GLU A 257 -17.21 22.76 8.53
CA GLU A 257 -18.61 23.19 8.47
C GLU A 257 -18.75 24.65 8.06
N ASP A 258 -17.81 25.50 8.46
CA ASP A 258 -17.81 26.95 8.20
C ASP A 258 -17.29 27.31 6.80
N LEU A 259 -16.79 26.34 6.05
CA LEU A 259 -16.38 26.56 4.67
C LEU A 259 -17.58 26.95 3.79
N PRO A 260 -17.39 27.85 2.81
CA PRO A 260 -18.46 28.21 1.85
C PRO A 260 -19.02 26.99 1.11
N ASP A 261 -20.29 27.02 0.75
CA ASP A 261 -20.92 25.91 -0.02
C ASP A 261 -20.27 25.69 -1.39
N GLU A 262 -19.67 26.74 -1.95
CA GLU A 262 -18.93 26.69 -3.21
C GLU A 262 -17.54 26.07 -3.06
N TRP A 263 -17.07 25.83 -1.83
CA TRP A 263 -15.76 25.23 -1.60
C TRP A 263 -15.67 23.84 -2.27
N ARG A 264 -14.53 23.55 -2.82
CA ARG A 264 -14.25 22.30 -3.53
C ARG A 264 -12.96 21.69 -3.03
N CYS A 265 -12.93 20.36 -3.00
CA CYS A 265 -11.72 19.62 -2.70
C CYS A 265 -10.52 20.16 -3.50
N PRO A 266 -9.43 20.57 -2.86
CA PRO A 266 -8.25 21.09 -3.56
C PRO A 266 -7.68 20.08 -4.55
N ARG A 267 -7.76 18.78 -4.20
CA ARG A 267 -7.18 17.68 -4.95
C ARG A 267 -8.05 17.25 -6.15
N CYS A 268 -9.33 16.94 -5.93
CA CYS A 268 -10.20 16.36 -6.97
C CYS A 268 -11.39 17.22 -7.37
N LYS A 269 -11.50 18.46 -6.85
CA LYS A 269 -12.55 19.44 -7.14
C LYS A 269 -13.99 19.01 -6.78
N GLN A 270 -14.13 17.90 -6.06
CA GLN A 270 -15.43 17.44 -5.58
C GLN A 270 -16.05 18.41 -4.56
N PRO A 271 -17.38 18.50 -4.50
CA PRO A 271 -18.06 19.38 -3.56
C PRO A 271 -17.92 18.92 -2.12
N LYS A 272 -18.13 19.83 -1.18
CA LYS A 272 -18.16 19.64 0.27
C LYS A 272 -19.00 18.42 0.69
N THR A 273 -20.09 18.12 -0.03
CA THR A 273 -20.96 16.97 0.23
C THR A 273 -20.32 15.59 0.00
N LYS A 274 -19.10 15.56 -0.54
CA LYS A 274 -18.30 14.33 -0.71
C LYS A 274 -17.28 14.11 0.41
N PHE A 275 -17.39 14.91 1.47
CA PHE A 275 -16.53 14.75 2.63
C PHE A 275 -17.29 14.12 3.79
N ASN A 276 -16.66 13.21 4.47
CA ASN A 276 -17.13 12.59 5.69
C ASN A 276 -16.29 13.09 6.86
N LYS A 277 -16.91 13.19 8.04
CA LYS A 277 -16.20 13.52 9.26
C LYS A 277 -15.21 12.40 9.59
N ALA A 278 -14.01 12.77 9.94
CA ALA A 278 -12.91 11.88 10.26
C ALA A 278 -12.94 11.42 11.71
#